data_be2be36b85fc96fd2c8ecd4573d766cb
#
_entry.id   be2be36b85fc96fd2c8ecd4573d766cb
#
_cell.length_a   1.000
_cell.length_b   1.000
_cell.length_c   1.000
_cell.angle_alpha   90.00
_cell.angle_beta   90.00
_cell.angle_gamma   90.00
#
_symmetry.space_group_name_H-M   'P 1'
#
loop_
_entity.id
_entity.type
_entity.pdbx_description
1 polymer ?
#
loop_
_entity_poly.entity_id
_entity_poly.type
_entity_poly.pdbx_seq_one_letter_code
_entity_poly.pdbx_strand_id
1 'polypeptide(L)'
;MKIVCLKGGLGNQMFEYCRYRMLQAESRQSVYMFYNRRQLKQHQHLLVSDCFDIKLPHCPLWVSAATYLLMTLRQLHILGRLYDDERDDCILIDDYSQDKKFIRHAKSLFTFRTALADECVDYQTMIRQAVFPVAIHIRRGDYLHNNNLTDFGLCSDEYYQQAISKTTELHPEAQFFIFSDDIEWTRQHITPGNAVYVEHRKGVQDYVDLYLMTLCKAHIIANSTFSFWGSMLTDHAEHLCIYPKHWFANPQWTTPDIFPPHWIAL
;
A
#
# COMPACT_ATOMS: atom_id res chain seq x y z
N MET A 1 13.02 -2.53 24.77
CA MET A 1 11.96 -1.61 24.28
C MET A 1 12.11 -1.44 22.78
N LYS A 2 11.02 -1.41 22.03
CA LYS A 2 11.03 -1.13 20.59
C LYS A 2 10.05 0.00 20.26
N ILE A 3 10.40 0.86 19.30
CA ILE A 3 9.57 1.96 18.83
C ILE A 3 9.41 1.81 17.32
N VAL A 4 8.20 1.57 16.85
CA VAL A 4 7.87 1.50 15.42
C VAL A 4 7.34 2.86 14.97
N CYS A 5 7.95 3.45 13.96
CA CYS A 5 7.49 4.71 13.37
C CYS A 5 6.40 4.44 12.32
N LEU A 6 5.31 5.20 12.41
CA LEU A 6 4.24 5.20 11.40
C LEU A 6 4.39 6.45 10.53
N LYS A 7 4.63 6.26 9.23
CA LYS A 7 4.94 7.34 8.28
C LYS A 7 4.52 7.02 6.84
N GLY A 8 4.66 8.00 5.96
CA GLY A 8 4.37 7.83 4.54
C GLY A 8 2.88 7.66 4.21
N GLY A 9 2.59 7.20 3.01
CA GLY A 9 1.23 6.94 2.53
C GLY A 9 0.57 5.74 3.20
N LEU A 10 -0.74 5.59 3.00
CA LEU A 10 -1.56 4.56 3.64
C LEU A 10 -0.97 3.16 3.51
N GLY A 11 -0.50 2.77 2.31
CA GLY A 11 0.07 1.44 2.09
C GLY A 11 1.33 1.17 2.93
N ASN A 12 2.20 2.17 3.12
CA ASN A 12 3.36 2.06 3.99
C ASN A 12 2.95 1.95 5.47
N GLN A 13 1.99 2.77 5.91
CA GLN A 13 1.45 2.70 7.27
C GLN A 13 0.86 1.32 7.59
N MET A 14 0.26 0.65 6.61
CA MET A 14 -0.28 -0.71 6.80
C MET A 14 0.84 -1.73 7.07
N PHE A 15 1.98 -1.67 6.36
CA PHE A 15 3.14 -2.52 6.64
C PHE A 15 3.72 -2.25 8.02
N GLU A 16 3.92 -0.98 8.37
CA GLU A 16 4.45 -0.56 9.67
C GLU A 16 3.51 -0.99 10.82
N TYR A 17 2.19 -0.88 10.61
CA TYR A 17 1.20 -1.37 11.58
C TYR A 17 1.23 -2.89 11.73
N CYS A 18 1.38 -3.65 10.65
CA CYS A 18 1.56 -5.10 10.71
C CYS A 18 2.79 -5.48 11.54
N ARG A 19 3.92 -4.83 11.30
CA ARG A 19 5.15 -5.04 12.08
C ARG A 19 4.96 -4.72 13.55
N TYR A 20 4.32 -3.60 13.85
CA TYR A 20 3.99 -3.22 15.23
C TYR A 20 3.17 -4.31 15.93
N ARG A 21 2.11 -4.81 15.29
CA ARG A 21 1.24 -5.85 15.85
C ARG A 21 1.96 -7.19 16.03
N MET A 22 2.79 -7.57 15.08
CA MET A 22 3.63 -8.77 15.20
C MET A 22 4.59 -8.65 16.41
N LEU A 23 5.29 -7.53 16.52
CA LEU A 23 6.20 -7.29 17.63
C LEU A 23 5.47 -7.26 18.99
N GLN A 24 4.25 -6.73 19.06
CA GLN A 24 3.44 -6.79 20.28
C GLN A 24 3.10 -8.23 20.70
N ALA A 25 2.88 -9.11 19.73
CA ALA A 25 2.53 -10.50 20.00
C ALA A 25 3.74 -11.37 20.36
N GLU A 26 4.89 -11.12 19.75
CA GLU A 26 6.06 -12.01 19.81
C GLU A 26 7.16 -11.49 20.76
N SER A 27 7.24 -10.18 20.96
CA SER A 27 8.32 -9.58 21.77
C SER A 27 8.01 -9.64 23.25
N ARG A 28 9.02 -10.01 24.05
CA ARG A 28 8.98 -9.85 25.52
C ARG A 28 9.21 -8.41 26.00
N GLN A 29 9.54 -7.51 25.08
CA GLN A 29 9.83 -6.10 25.34
C GLN A 29 8.57 -5.25 25.14
N SER A 30 8.51 -4.08 25.80
CA SER A 30 7.49 -3.08 25.51
C SER A 30 7.66 -2.55 24.08
N VAL A 31 6.58 -2.54 23.30
CA VAL A 31 6.54 -2.05 21.93
C VAL A 31 5.64 -0.82 21.87
N TYR A 32 6.18 0.27 21.37
CA TYR A 32 5.49 1.54 21.21
C TYR A 32 5.35 1.88 19.72
N MET A 33 4.33 2.68 19.41
CA MET A 33 4.16 3.27 18.08
C MET A 33 4.34 4.77 18.18
N PHE A 34 5.21 5.32 17.33
CA PHE A 34 5.40 6.76 17.19
C PHE A 34 4.82 7.24 15.86
N TYR A 35 4.05 8.31 15.89
CA TYR A 35 3.54 8.97 14.68
C TYR A 35 3.30 10.46 14.92
N ASN A 36 3.59 11.26 13.91
CA ASN A 36 3.35 12.69 13.91
C ASN A 36 2.14 13.02 13.04
N ARG A 37 0.97 13.23 13.67
CA ARG A 37 -0.30 13.53 12.96
C ARG A 37 -0.21 14.76 12.07
N ARG A 38 0.55 15.79 12.45
CA ARG A 38 0.70 17.00 11.64
C ARG A 38 1.46 16.70 10.36
N GLN A 39 2.56 15.98 10.44
CA GLN A 39 3.38 15.60 9.29
C GLN A 39 2.60 14.69 8.33
N LEU A 40 1.87 13.71 8.84
CA LEU A 40 1.02 12.83 8.03
C LEU A 40 -0.08 13.63 7.30
N LYS A 41 -0.76 14.55 7.98
CA LYS A 41 -1.81 15.38 7.37
C LYS A 41 -1.30 16.41 6.36
N GLN A 42 -0.09 16.94 6.53
CA GLN A 42 0.52 17.89 5.59
C GLN A 42 0.74 17.28 4.20
N HIS A 43 0.92 15.97 4.12
CA HIS A 43 1.08 15.24 2.87
C HIS A 43 -0.23 14.63 2.34
N GLN A 44 -1.40 15.13 2.80
CA GLN A 44 -2.73 14.59 2.48
C GLN A 44 -2.88 13.09 2.80
N HIS A 45 -2.01 12.56 3.66
CA HIS A 45 -2.05 11.15 4.01
C HIS A 45 -3.12 10.90 5.09
N LEU A 46 -3.98 9.96 4.77
CA LEU A 46 -4.89 9.38 5.74
C LEU A 46 -4.13 8.53 6.73
N LEU A 47 -4.60 8.53 7.97
CA LEU A 47 -4.14 7.54 8.93
C LEU A 47 -4.82 6.19 8.66
N VAL A 48 -4.11 5.12 8.91
CA VAL A 48 -4.66 3.76 8.86
C VAL A 48 -5.92 3.63 9.73
N SER A 49 -6.02 4.39 10.82
CA SER A 49 -7.20 4.46 11.68
C SER A 49 -8.38 5.23 11.08
N ASP A 50 -8.19 5.98 10.02
CA ASP A 50 -9.28 6.68 9.33
C ASP A 50 -10.01 5.73 8.36
N CYS A 51 -9.29 4.72 7.85
CA CYS A 51 -9.76 3.76 6.85
C CYS A 51 -10.28 2.45 7.47
N PHE A 52 -9.65 2.02 8.55
CA PHE A 52 -9.93 0.73 9.17
C PHE A 52 -10.42 0.89 10.62
N ASP A 53 -11.12 -0.12 11.12
CA ASP A 53 -11.53 -0.18 12.53
C ASP A 53 -10.32 -0.48 13.44
N ILE A 54 -9.39 0.45 13.46
CA ILE A 54 -8.14 0.38 14.20
C ILE A 54 -8.07 1.55 15.19
N LYS A 55 -7.73 1.24 16.42
CA LYS A 55 -7.33 2.22 17.43
C LYS A 55 -5.81 2.32 17.47
N LEU A 56 -5.24 3.43 16.98
CA LEU A 56 -3.82 3.70 17.17
C LEU A 56 -3.52 3.98 18.65
N PRO A 57 -2.45 3.39 19.20
CA PRO A 57 -2.10 3.59 20.60
C PRO A 57 -1.67 5.03 20.84
N HIS A 58 -1.92 5.53 22.06
CA HIS A 58 -1.36 6.81 22.50
C HIS A 58 0.16 6.67 22.63
N CYS A 59 0.91 7.57 22.00
CA CYS A 59 2.35 7.66 22.17
C CYS A 59 2.68 8.53 23.40
N PRO A 60 3.30 7.97 24.45
CA PRO A 60 3.70 8.74 25.61
C PRO A 60 4.71 9.84 25.25
N LEU A 61 4.69 10.98 25.93
CA LEU A 61 5.60 12.10 25.63
C LEU A 61 7.08 11.72 25.71
N TRP A 62 7.45 10.88 26.69
CA TRP A 62 8.84 10.42 26.82
C TRP A 62 9.26 9.53 25.65
N VAL A 63 8.35 8.72 25.07
CA VAL A 63 8.62 7.92 23.86
C VAL A 63 8.84 8.85 22.68
N SER A 64 8.02 9.89 22.53
CA SER A 64 8.20 10.89 21.48
C SER A 64 9.55 11.60 21.60
N ALA A 65 9.94 12.02 22.80
CA ALA A 65 11.23 12.65 23.04
C ALA A 65 12.41 11.70 22.72
N ALA A 66 12.31 10.44 23.17
CA ALA A 66 13.31 9.41 22.89
C ALA A 66 13.42 9.15 21.37
N THR A 67 12.28 9.12 20.64
CA THR A 67 12.27 8.92 19.19
C THR A 67 12.99 10.06 18.47
N TYR A 68 12.70 11.33 18.79
CA TYR A 68 13.42 12.46 18.19
C TYR A 68 14.91 12.45 18.50
N LEU A 69 15.31 12.08 19.74
CA LEU A 69 16.72 11.91 20.07
C LEU A 69 17.37 10.81 19.22
N LEU A 70 16.74 9.64 19.11
CA LEU A 70 17.26 8.53 18.30
C LEU A 70 17.36 8.89 16.81
N MET A 71 16.36 9.61 16.25
CA MET A 71 16.43 10.10 14.89
C MET A 71 17.60 11.08 14.68
N THR A 72 17.87 11.96 15.65
CA THR A 72 19.01 12.87 15.62
C THR A 72 20.34 12.11 15.68
N LEU A 73 20.46 11.13 16.58
CA LEU A 73 21.64 10.28 16.68
C LEU A 73 21.89 9.49 15.38
N ARG A 74 20.82 9.01 14.73
CA ARG A 74 20.90 8.36 13.43
C ARG A 74 21.45 9.31 12.34
N GLN A 75 20.95 10.53 12.27
CA GLN A 75 21.46 11.55 11.33
C GLN A 75 22.94 11.85 11.55
N LEU A 76 23.42 11.79 12.79
CA LEU A 76 24.82 11.97 13.17
C LEU A 76 25.65 10.67 13.03
N HIS A 77 25.06 9.58 12.56
CA HIS A 77 25.68 8.24 12.46
C HIS A 77 26.24 7.69 13.80
N ILE A 78 25.62 8.09 14.92
CA ILE A 78 26.01 7.65 16.28
C ILE A 78 25.11 6.48 16.69
N LEU A 79 25.70 5.44 17.33
CA LEU A 79 24.99 4.28 17.89
C LEU A 79 24.14 3.50 16.86
N GLY A 80 24.72 3.21 15.69
CA GLY A 80 24.07 2.51 14.57
C GLY A 80 23.23 1.28 14.95
N ARG A 81 23.70 0.50 15.95
CA ARG A 81 23.00 -0.68 16.47
C ARG A 81 21.56 -0.41 16.98
N LEU A 82 21.25 0.81 17.41
CA LEU A 82 19.92 1.15 17.96
C LEU A 82 18.84 1.30 16.90
N TYR A 83 19.21 1.39 15.62
CA TYR A 83 18.31 1.53 14.47
C TYR A 83 18.64 0.58 13.30
N ASP A 84 19.52 -0.40 13.55
CA ASP A 84 19.72 -1.55 12.67
C ASP A 84 18.66 -2.60 13.01
N ASP A 85 17.64 -2.70 12.16
CA ASP A 85 16.43 -3.50 12.42
C ASP A 85 16.64 -5.02 12.27
N GLU A 86 17.77 -5.45 11.72
CA GLU A 86 18.20 -6.86 11.72
C GLU A 86 18.66 -7.33 13.10
N ARG A 87 18.89 -6.40 14.01
CA ARG A 87 19.40 -6.70 15.35
C ARG A 87 18.30 -6.77 16.40
N ASP A 88 18.41 -7.73 17.31
CA ASP A 88 17.49 -7.89 18.45
C ASP A 88 17.51 -6.70 19.42
N ASP A 89 18.64 -6.01 19.55
CA ASP A 89 18.81 -4.84 20.44
C ASP A 89 18.41 -3.51 19.77
N CYS A 90 17.95 -3.52 18.52
CA CYS A 90 17.39 -2.36 17.84
C CYS A 90 16.22 -1.77 18.64
N ILE A 91 16.24 -0.44 18.82
CA ILE A 91 15.18 0.30 19.52
C ILE A 91 14.28 1.02 18.54
N LEU A 92 14.85 1.77 17.60
CA LEU A 92 14.11 2.58 16.63
C LEU A 92 13.96 1.82 15.32
N ILE A 93 12.72 1.53 14.97
CA ILE A 93 12.30 0.92 13.71
C ILE A 93 11.65 2.02 12.87
N ASP A 94 12.43 2.57 11.95
CA ASP A 94 12.07 3.71 11.11
C ASP A 94 12.29 3.39 9.62
N ASP A 95 11.83 2.23 9.20
CA ASP A 95 11.75 1.77 7.82
C ASP A 95 10.29 1.52 7.42
N TYR A 96 10.05 1.22 6.15
CA TYR A 96 8.70 0.91 5.67
C TYR A 96 8.26 -0.53 5.93
N SER A 97 9.09 -1.36 6.55
CA SER A 97 8.75 -2.73 6.98
C SER A 97 8.14 -3.61 5.87
N GLN A 98 8.60 -3.42 4.63
CA GLN A 98 8.08 -4.13 3.46
C GLN A 98 8.72 -5.53 3.37
N ASP A 99 8.22 -6.47 4.18
CA ASP A 99 8.67 -7.85 4.22
C ASP A 99 7.47 -8.78 4.48
N LYS A 100 7.39 -9.89 3.75
CA LYS A 100 6.31 -10.89 3.87
C LYS A 100 6.14 -11.46 5.28
N LYS A 101 7.22 -11.48 6.09
CA LYS A 101 7.14 -11.96 7.47
C LYS A 101 6.19 -11.13 8.34
N PHE A 102 6.03 -9.82 8.05
CA PHE A 102 5.17 -8.93 8.82
C PHE A 102 3.70 -9.01 8.42
N ILE A 103 3.38 -9.44 7.20
CA ILE A 103 2.03 -9.39 6.64
C ILE A 103 1.24 -10.71 6.73
N ARG A 104 1.79 -11.74 7.39
CA ARG A 104 1.17 -13.09 7.48
C ARG A 104 -0.29 -13.06 7.99
N HIS A 105 -0.61 -12.13 8.87
CA HIS A 105 -1.93 -11.99 9.48
C HIS A 105 -2.64 -10.70 9.07
N ALA A 106 -2.22 -10.07 7.97
CA ALA A 106 -2.72 -8.76 7.56
C ALA A 106 -4.24 -8.72 7.41
N LYS A 107 -4.86 -9.72 6.77
CA LYS A 107 -6.32 -9.75 6.57
C LYS A 107 -7.11 -9.63 7.88
N SER A 108 -6.63 -10.22 8.96
CA SER A 108 -7.32 -10.13 10.26
C SER A 108 -7.11 -8.80 10.98
N LEU A 109 -6.16 -7.97 10.52
CA LEU A 109 -5.86 -6.67 11.13
C LEU A 109 -6.64 -5.52 10.49
N PHE A 110 -7.08 -5.66 9.23
CA PHE A 110 -7.63 -4.57 8.45
C PHE A 110 -9.09 -4.83 8.09
N THR A 111 -10.00 -4.40 8.98
CA THR A 111 -11.44 -4.37 8.70
C THR A 111 -11.82 -2.95 8.29
N PHE A 112 -12.34 -2.77 7.09
CA PHE A 112 -12.79 -1.47 6.62
C PHE A 112 -13.94 -0.94 7.46
N ARG A 113 -13.99 0.37 7.67
CA ARG A 113 -15.09 1.02 8.39
C ARG A 113 -16.37 0.98 7.56
N THR A 114 -17.51 0.76 8.20
CA THR A 114 -18.82 0.59 7.54
C THR A 114 -19.22 1.82 6.70
N ALA A 115 -18.83 3.03 7.12
CA ALA A 115 -19.11 4.28 6.39
C ALA A 115 -18.51 4.33 4.96
N LEU A 116 -17.52 3.48 4.66
CA LEU A 116 -16.92 3.38 3.34
C LEU A 116 -17.86 2.82 2.28
N ALA A 117 -18.74 1.90 2.67
CA ALA A 117 -19.65 1.26 1.73
C ALA A 117 -20.66 2.23 1.12
N ASP A 118 -21.10 3.23 1.87
CA ASP A 118 -22.12 4.20 1.43
C ASP A 118 -21.59 5.18 0.39
N GLU A 119 -20.29 5.51 0.45
CA GLU A 119 -19.65 6.48 -0.46
C GLU A 119 -19.38 5.92 -1.87
N CYS A 120 -19.43 4.61 -2.05
CA CYS A 120 -19.02 3.94 -3.28
C CYS A 120 -20.03 2.90 -3.82
N VAL A 121 -21.30 3.02 -3.45
CA VAL A 121 -22.38 2.07 -3.77
C VAL A 121 -22.48 1.76 -5.26
N ASP A 122 -22.36 2.75 -6.13
CA ASP A 122 -22.51 2.56 -7.58
C ASP A 122 -21.41 1.66 -8.15
N TYR A 123 -20.14 1.99 -7.85
CA TYR A 123 -18.99 1.17 -8.29
C TYR A 123 -18.96 -0.20 -7.61
N GLN A 124 -19.30 -0.26 -6.33
CA GLN A 124 -19.43 -1.53 -5.62
C GLN A 124 -20.44 -2.45 -6.29
N THR A 125 -21.59 -1.89 -6.72
CA THR A 125 -22.63 -2.63 -7.41
C THR A 125 -22.14 -3.12 -8.77
N MET A 126 -21.48 -2.26 -9.55
CA MET A 126 -20.91 -2.63 -10.84
C MET A 126 -19.87 -3.77 -10.70
N ILE A 127 -18.94 -3.64 -9.73
CA ILE A 127 -17.92 -4.68 -9.48
C ILE A 127 -18.56 -6.01 -9.11
N ARG A 128 -19.56 -6.00 -8.22
CA ARG A 128 -20.26 -7.23 -7.79
C ARG A 128 -21.10 -7.89 -8.88
N GLN A 129 -21.58 -7.12 -9.84
CA GLN A 129 -22.35 -7.63 -10.99
C GLN A 129 -21.45 -8.14 -12.11
N ALA A 130 -20.20 -7.71 -12.18
CA ALA A 130 -19.26 -8.17 -13.18
C ALA A 130 -18.93 -9.66 -12.99
N VAL A 131 -18.90 -10.41 -14.10
CA VAL A 131 -18.57 -11.85 -14.08
C VAL A 131 -17.15 -12.07 -13.56
N PHE A 132 -16.20 -11.31 -14.09
CA PHE A 132 -14.80 -11.34 -13.68
C PHE A 132 -14.24 -9.92 -13.55
N PRO A 133 -14.45 -9.25 -12.42
CA PRO A 133 -13.95 -7.90 -12.18
C PRO A 133 -12.43 -7.91 -11.93
N VAL A 134 -11.72 -7.05 -12.66
CA VAL A 134 -10.27 -6.88 -12.60
C VAL A 134 -9.95 -5.45 -12.20
N ALA A 135 -9.21 -5.26 -11.12
CA ALA A 135 -8.70 -3.93 -10.74
C ALA A 135 -7.40 -3.64 -11.50
N ILE A 136 -7.33 -2.49 -12.17
CA ILE A 136 -6.08 -1.93 -12.69
C ILE A 136 -5.75 -0.68 -11.89
N HIS A 137 -4.58 -0.62 -11.28
CA HIS A 137 -4.11 0.58 -10.59
C HIS A 137 -2.96 1.22 -11.34
N ILE A 138 -3.10 2.52 -11.61
CA ILE A 138 -2.08 3.35 -12.25
C ILE A 138 -1.64 4.43 -11.26
N ARG A 139 -0.33 4.50 -10.99
CA ARG A 139 0.29 5.49 -10.12
C ARG A 139 1.19 6.42 -10.90
N ARG A 140 0.88 7.70 -10.94
CA ARG A 140 1.61 8.73 -11.68
C ARG A 140 1.82 10.00 -10.88
N GLY A 141 0.79 10.54 -10.29
CA GLY A 141 0.70 11.84 -9.60
C GLY A 141 2.00 12.34 -8.96
N ASP A 142 2.27 11.95 -7.73
CA ASP A 142 3.48 12.34 -7.01
C ASP A 142 4.76 11.71 -7.57
N TYR A 143 4.67 10.61 -8.35
CA TYR A 143 5.83 9.96 -8.97
C TYR A 143 6.43 10.79 -10.13
N LEU A 144 5.66 11.69 -10.72
CA LEU A 144 6.16 12.63 -11.74
C LEU A 144 6.98 13.78 -11.15
N HIS A 145 6.97 13.96 -9.83
CA HIS A 145 7.61 15.11 -9.18
C HIS A 145 8.89 14.73 -8.44
N ASN A 146 9.84 15.67 -8.42
CA ASN A 146 11.10 15.57 -7.68
C ASN A 146 11.93 14.34 -8.06
N ASN A 147 12.65 13.79 -7.10
CA ASN A 147 13.46 12.57 -7.26
C ASN A 147 12.62 11.29 -7.34
N ASN A 148 11.31 11.37 -7.18
CA ASN A 148 10.45 10.19 -7.18
C ASN A 148 10.50 9.45 -8.52
N LEU A 149 10.60 10.18 -9.64
CA LEU A 149 10.69 9.56 -10.96
C LEU A 149 11.97 8.72 -11.13
N THR A 150 13.11 9.21 -10.59
CA THR A 150 14.40 8.51 -10.66
C THR A 150 14.51 7.35 -9.68
N ASP A 151 13.80 7.41 -8.56
CA ASP A 151 13.85 6.41 -7.51
C ASP A 151 12.78 5.34 -7.69
N PHE A 152 11.53 5.73 -7.84
CA PHE A 152 10.41 4.79 -7.98
C PHE A 152 10.14 4.42 -9.44
N GLY A 153 10.22 5.39 -10.37
CA GLY A 153 9.83 5.21 -11.76
C GLY A 153 8.31 5.07 -11.96
N LEU A 154 7.91 4.95 -13.20
CA LEU A 154 6.54 4.67 -13.60
C LEU A 154 6.46 3.31 -14.28
N CYS A 155 5.37 2.60 -14.08
CA CYS A 155 5.06 1.44 -14.93
C CYS A 155 4.82 1.92 -16.36
N SER A 156 5.41 1.23 -17.34
CA SER A 156 5.28 1.59 -18.76
C SER A 156 3.92 1.18 -19.35
N ASP A 157 3.55 1.80 -20.46
CA ASP A 157 2.35 1.42 -21.21
C ASP A 157 2.42 -0.04 -21.64
N GLU A 158 3.63 -0.55 -22.02
CA GLU A 158 3.85 -1.92 -22.41
C GLU A 158 3.56 -2.91 -21.28
N TYR A 159 3.93 -2.56 -20.03
CA TYR A 159 3.60 -3.36 -18.87
C TYR A 159 2.08 -3.55 -18.75
N TYR A 160 1.33 -2.44 -18.81
CA TYR A 160 -0.14 -2.51 -18.71
C TYR A 160 -0.76 -3.27 -19.87
N GLN A 161 -0.29 -3.04 -21.10
CA GLN A 161 -0.78 -3.75 -22.29
C GLN A 161 -0.55 -5.27 -22.20
N GLN A 162 0.65 -5.71 -21.78
CA GLN A 162 0.97 -7.12 -21.57
C GLN A 162 0.11 -7.74 -20.45
N ALA A 163 -0.07 -7.02 -19.34
CA ALA A 163 -0.87 -7.49 -18.24
C ALA A 163 -2.35 -7.63 -18.60
N ILE A 164 -2.90 -6.66 -19.33
CA ILE A 164 -4.27 -6.67 -19.84
C ILE A 164 -4.47 -7.83 -20.83
N SER A 165 -3.56 -8.00 -21.81
CA SER A 165 -3.60 -9.08 -22.79
C SER A 165 -3.61 -10.43 -22.08
N LYS A 166 -2.65 -10.66 -21.18
CA LYS A 166 -2.57 -11.89 -20.39
C LYS A 166 -3.82 -12.17 -19.57
N THR A 167 -4.38 -11.14 -18.95
CA THR A 167 -5.63 -11.28 -18.18
C THR A 167 -6.80 -11.63 -19.08
N THR A 168 -6.92 -11.00 -20.25
CA THR A 168 -8.00 -11.26 -21.23
C THR A 168 -7.88 -12.65 -21.85
N GLU A 169 -6.67 -13.13 -22.09
CA GLU A 169 -6.42 -14.50 -22.57
C GLU A 169 -6.88 -15.57 -21.57
N LEU A 170 -6.64 -15.33 -20.27
CA LEU A 170 -7.06 -16.25 -19.20
C LEU A 170 -8.56 -16.10 -18.87
N HIS A 171 -9.09 -14.90 -19.00
CA HIS A 171 -10.46 -14.53 -18.61
C HIS A 171 -11.07 -13.62 -19.67
N PRO A 172 -11.62 -14.18 -20.78
CA PRO A 172 -12.23 -13.39 -21.86
C PRO A 172 -13.43 -12.54 -21.41
N GLU A 173 -14.05 -12.91 -20.30
CA GLU A 173 -15.17 -12.20 -19.65
C GLU A 173 -14.72 -11.06 -18.71
N ALA A 174 -13.41 -10.76 -18.66
CA ALA A 174 -12.87 -9.74 -17.76
C ALA A 174 -13.50 -8.36 -18.00
N GLN A 175 -13.88 -7.71 -16.92
CA GLN A 175 -14.27 -6.30 -16.88
C GLN A 175 -13.26 -5.53 -16.04
N PHE A 176 -12.66 -4.51 -16.62
CA PHE A 176 -11.57 -3.77 -16.00
C PHE A 176 -12.08 -2.52 -15.29
N PHE A 177 -11.82 -2.43 -13.99
CA PHE A 177 -12.06 -1.26 -13.16
C PHE A 177 -10.72 -0.55 -12.93
N ILE A 178 -10.61 0.67 -13.42
CA ILE A 178 -9.33 1.40 -13.52
C ILE A 178 -9.31 2.50 -12.49
N PHE A 179 -8.31 2.45 -11.62
CA PHE A 179 -8.06 3.36 -10.52
C PHE A 179 -6.77 4.14 -10.78
N SER A 180 -6.80 5.46 -10.72
CA SER A 180 -5.63 6.29 -11.00
C SER A 180 -5.69 7.63 -10.30
N ASP A 181 -4.53 8.14 -9.89
CA ASP A 181 -4.32 9.51 -9.44
C ASP A 181 -4.10 10.51 -10.61
N ASP A 182 -4.08 10.01 -11.87
CA ASP A 182 -4.01 10.78 -13.12
C ASP A 182 -5.00 10.18 -14.15
N ILE A 183 -6.28 10.39 -13.91
CA ILE A 183 -7.35 9.74 -14.69
C ILE A 183 -7.40 10.22 -16.14
N GLU A 184 -7.08 11.49 -16.39
CA GLU A 184 -7.09 12.08 -17.73
C GLU A 184 -6.04 11.43 -18.64
N TRP A 185 -4.82 11.30 -18.14
CA TRP A 185 -3.76 10.58 -18.84
C TRP A 185 -4.13 9.11 -19.05
N THR A 186 -4.69 8.49 -18.01
CA THR A 186 -5.04 7.07 -18.02
C THR A 186 -6.06 6.73 -19.10
N ARG A 187 -7.08 7.58 -19.32
CA ARG A 187 -8.09 7.42 -20.38
C ARG A 187 -7.50 7.43 -21.79
N GLN A 188 -6.37 8.13 -21.97
CA GLN A 188 -5.73 8.26 -23.29
C GLN A 188 -4.78 7.10 -23.60
N HIS A 189 -4.20 6.46 -22.56
CA HIS A 189 -3.10 5.51 -22.72
C HIS A 189 -3.48 4.06 -22.33
N ILE A 190 -4.39 3.89 -21.40
CA ILE A 190 -4.77 2.58 -20.87
C ILE A 190 -6.25 2.31 -21.19
N THR A 191 -6.51 1.72 -22.34
CA THR A 191 -7.84 1.58 -22.92
C THR A 191 -8.20 0.10 -23.18
N PRO A 192 -8.35 -0.74 -22.13
CA PRO A 192 -8.77 -2.12 -22.33
C PRO A 192 -10.24 -2.16 -22.81
N GLY A 193 -10.59 -3.22 -23.53
CA GLY A 193 -11.99 -3.50 -23.79
C GLY A 193 -12.76 -3.65 -22.46
N ASN A 194 -14.04 -3.23 -22.45
CA ASN A 194 -14.90 -3.36 -21.25
C ASN A 194 -14.35 -2.65 -19.99
N ALA A 195 -13.86 -1.42 -20.16
CA ALA A 195 -13.26 -0.61 -19.09
C ALA A 195 -14.29 0.27 -18.38
N VAL A 196 -14.17 0.34 -17.06
CA VAL A 196 -14.83 1.31 -16.19
C VAL A 196 -13.75 2.13 -15.49
N TYR A 197 -13.68 3.42 -15.76
CA TYR A 197 -12.75 4.33 -15.07
C TYR A 197 -13.43 4.82 -13.79
N VAL A 198 -12.80 4.53 -12.65
CA VAL A 198 -13.34 4.90 -11.34
C VAL A 198 -12.98 6.35 -11.06
N GLU A 199 -14.02 7.19 -10.98
CA GLU A 199 -13.88 8.62 -10.71
C GLU A 199 -14.65 8.98 -9.46
N HIS A 200 -14.02 9.78 -8.60
CA HIS A 200 -14.63 10.25 -7.37
C HIS A 200 -15.07 11.71 -7.48
N ARG A 201 -16.11 12.05 -6.74
CA ARG A 201 -16.47 13.45 -6.50
C ARG A 201 -15.37 14.11 -5.67
N LYS A 202 -15.17 15.43 -5.87
CA LYS A 202 -14.24 16.20 -5.01
C LYS A 202 -14.54 15.95 -3.54
N GLY A 203 -13.52 15.53 -2.78
CA GLY A 203 -13.59 15.27 -1.34
C GLY A 203 -13.80 13.81 -0.93
N VAL A 204 -13.99 12.90 -1.88
CA VAL A 204 -13.88 11.45 -1.62
C VAL A 204 -12.41 11.09 -1.47
N GLN A 205 -12.12 10.30 -0.46
CA GLN A 205 -10.73 10.01 -0.07
C GLN A 205 -10.21 8.75 -0.78
N ASP A 206 -8.92 8.71 -1.10
CA ASP A 206 -8.26 7.64 -1.86
C ASP A 206 -8.49 6.23 -1.29
N TYR A 207 -8.83 6.08 -0.01
CA TYR A 207 -9.07 4.78 0.61
C TYR A 207 -10.33 4.07 0.06
N VAL A 208 -11.25 4.81 -0.58
CA VAL A 208 -12.41 4.21 -1.27
C VAL A 208 -11.93 3.34 -2.42
N ASP A 209 -10.91 3.79 -3.17
CA ASP A 209 -10.27 2.99 -4.21
C ASP A 209 -9.68 1.71 -3.65
N LEU A 210 -8.98 1.81 -2.51
CA LEU A 210 -8.43 0.63 -1.85
C LEU A 210 -9.52 -0.40 -1.53
N TYR A 211 -10.66 0.05 -1.00
CA TYR A 211 -11.79 -0.82 -0.71
C TYR A 211 -12.37 -1.44 -1.98
N LEU A 212 -12.65 -0.64 -3.02
CA LEU A 212 -13.21 -1.13 -4.27
C LEU A 212 -12.28 -2.16 -4.96
N MET A 213 -10.97 -1.93 -4.92
CA MET A 213 -9.99 -2.89 -5.42
C MET A 213 -10.09 -4.24 -4.72
N THR A 214 -10.34 -4.28 -3.40
CA THR A 214 -10.46 -5.55 -2.66
C THR A 214 -11.66 -6.40 -3.09
N LEU A 215 -12.65 -5.80 -3.73
CA LEU A 215 -13.84 -6.50 -4.23
C LEU A 215 -13.59 -7.21 -5.58
N CYS A 216 -12.50 -6.89 -6.26
CA CYS A 216 -12.16 -7.46 -7.56
C CYS A 216 -11.57 -8.87 -7.42
N LYS A 217 -11.78 -9.71 -8.45
CA LYS A 217 -11.30 -11.09 -8.53
C LYS A 217 -9.86 -11.21 -9.04
N ALA A 218 -9.37 -10.18 -9.73
CA ALA A 218 -8.00 -10.14 -10.23
C ALA A 218 -7.45 -8.71 -10.18
N HIS A 219 -6.13 -8.57 -10.23
CA HIS A 219 -5.47 -7.30 -10.05
C HIS A 219 -4.29 -7.14 -11.01
N ILE A 220 -4.17 -5.95 -11.59
CA ILE A 220 -2.97 -5.46 -12.28
C ILE A 220 -2.50 -4.24 -11.50
N ILE A 221 -1.40 -4.38 -10.77
CA ILE A 221 -0.97 -3.36 -9.83
C ILE A 221 0.21 -2.54 -10.34
N ALA A 222 0.27 -1.26 -9.97
CA ALA A 222 1.45 -0.43 -10.13
C ALA A 222 2.53 -0.81 -9.09
N ASN A 223 3.72 -0.23 -9.22
CA ASN A 223 4.80 -0.28 -8.23
C ASN A 223 4.44 0.58 -6.98
N SER A 224 3.31 0.27 -6.37
CA SER A 224 2.72 1.04 -5.27
C SER A 224 2.23 0.13 -4.15
N THR A 225 2.67 0.43 -2.91
CA THR A 225 2.18 -0.28 -1.72
C THR A 225 0.68 -0.15 -1.54
N PHE A 226 0.06 0.91 -2.07
CA PHE A 226 -1.39 1.09 -2.05
C PHE A 226 -2.10 -0.02 -2.84
N SER A 227 -1.72 -0.22 -4.11
CA SER A 227 -2.33 -1.27 -4.93
C SER A 227 -1.93 -2.68 -4.52
N PHE A 228 -0.72 -2.85 -3.96
CA PHE A 228 -0.34 -4.10 -3.30
C PHE A 228 -1.39 -4.50 -2.24
N TRP A 229 -1.78 -3.56 -1.36
CA TRP A 229 -2.77 -3.83 -0.33
C TRP A 229 -4.18 -4.03 -0.89
N GLY A 230 -4.56 -3.33 -1.95
CA GLY A 230 -5.83 -3.57 -2.65
C GLY A 230 -5.96 -5.02 -3.13
N SER A 231 -4.85 -5.59 -3.63
CA SER A 231 -4.80 -7.00 -4.02
C SER A 231 -4.68 -7.94 -2.81
N MET A 232 -3.83 -7.61 -1.84
CA MET A 232 -3.56 -8.49 -0.70
C MET A 232 -4.77 -8.70 0.22
N LEU A 233 -5.66 -7.70 0.33
CA LEU A 233 -6.84 -7.74 1.19
C LEU A 233 -8.07 -8.34 0.51
N THR A 234 -8.02 -8.72 -0.77
CA THR A 234 -9.16 -9.37 -1.43
C THR A 234 -9.52 -10.70 -0.73
N ASP A 235 -10.81 -11.02 -0.69
CA ASP A 235 -11.30 -12.29 -0.13
C ASP A 235 -11.14 -13.47 -1.10
N HIS A 236 -10.79 -13.21 -2.35
CA HIS A 236 -10.54 -14.24 -3.35
C HIS A 236 -9.18 -14.90 -3.11
N ALA A 237 -9.20 -16.14 -2.63
CA ALA A 237 -7.99 -16.94 -2.45
C ALA A 237 -7.33 -17.26 -3.81
N GLU A 238 -6.00 -17.24 -3.86
CA GLU A 238 -5.22 -17.55 -5.07
C GLU A 238 -5.65 -16.76 -6.32
N HIS A 239 -6.13 -15.53 -6.11
CA HIS A 239 -6.53 -14.64 -7.20
C HIS A 239 -5.36 -14.30 -8.12
N LEU A 240 -5.66 -14.07 -9.40
CA LEU A 240 -4.67 -13.55 -10.34
C LEU A 240 -4.23 -12.14 -9.92
N CYS A 241 -2.94 -11.98 -9.70
CA CYS A 241 -2.34 -10.66 -9.54
C CYS A 241 -1.09 -10.53 -10.40
N ILE A 242 -1.04 -9.47 -11.20
CA ILE A 242 0.11 -9.13 -12.04
C ILE A 242 0.75 -7.88 -11.47
N TYR A 243 2.08 -7.92 -11.27
CA TYR A 243 2.84 -6.82 -10.70
C TYR A 243 4.12 -6.53 -11.51
N PRO A 244 4.65 -5.29 -11.49
CA PRO A 244 5.84 -4.96 -12.25
C PRO A 244 7.08 -5.62 -11.64
N LYS A 245 7.84 -6.34 -12.46
CA LYS A 245 9.08 -7.02 -12.08
C LYS A 245 10.11 -6.06 -11.47
N HIS A 246 10.19 -4.86 -12.03
CA HIS A 246 11.04 -3.79 -11.53
C HIS A 246 10.17 -2.85 -10.67
N TRP A 247 10.28 -3.03 -9.33
CA TRP A 247 9.50 -2.23 -8.39
C TRP A 247 10.03 -0.81 -8.24
N PHE A 248 11.34 -0.62 -8.43
CA PHE A 248 12.02 0.67 -8.37
C PHE A 248 12.80 0.93 -9.65
N ALA A 249 12.86 2.21 -10.07
CA ALA A 249 13.74 2.65 -11.16
C ALA A 249 15.20 2.76 -10.69
N ASN A 250 15.41 3.10 -9.42
CA ASN A 250 16.75 3.17 -8.84
C ASN A 250 17.39 1.77 -8.76
N PRO A 251 18.48 1.49 -9.49
CA PRO A 251 19.09 0.17 -9.55
C PRO A 251 19.77 -0.27 -8.24
N GLN A 252 19.94 0.65 -7.31
CA GLN A 252 20.49 0.35 -5.97
C GLN A 252 19.40 -0.19 -5.02
N TRP A 253 18.12 -0.06 -5.38
CA TRP A 253 17.01 -0.50 -4.56
C TRP A 253 16.51 -1.87 -5.00
N THR A 254 16.34 -2.75 -4.03
CA THR A 254 15.86 -4.11 -4.28
C THR A 254 14.35 -4.17 -4.22
N THR A 255 13.74 -4.88 -5.15
CA THR A 255 12.32 -5.21 -5.08
C THR A 255 12.02 -5.92 -3.75
N PRO A 256 11.04 -5.43 -2.95
CA PRO A 256 10.77 -6.00 -1.63
C PRO A 256 10.22 -7.43 -1.73
N ASP A 257 10.58 -8.29 -0.78
CA ASP A 257 10.08 -9.67 -0.71
C ASP A 257 8.69 -9.71 -0.02
N ILE A 258 7.69 -9.18 -0.73
CA ILE A 258 6.30 -9.09 -0.22
C ILE A 258 5.30 -9.89 -1.05
N PHE A 259 5.67 -10.28 -2.27
CA PHE A 259 4.73 -10.85 -3.24
C PHE A 259 4.47 -12.34 -2.97
N PRO A 260 3.20 -12.77 -2.92
CA PRO A 260 2.87 -14.19 -2.90
C PRO A 260 3.43 -14.93 -4.13
N PRO A 261 3.88 -16.19 -3.98
CA PRO A 261 4.57 -16.91 -5.06
C PRO A 261 3.68 -17.22 -6.29
N HIS A 262 2.35 -17.14 -6.15
CA HIS A 262 1.40 -17.32 -7.26
C HIS A 262 1.14 -16.03 -8.05
N TRP A 263 1.62 -14.87 -7.58
CA TRP A 263 1.52 -13.61 -8.34
C TRP A 263 2.51 -13.62 -9.50
N ILE A 264 2.15 -12.94 -10.57
CA ILE A 264 2.91 -12.93 -11.82
C ILE A 264 3.70 -11.62 -11.95
N ALA A 265 5.01 -11.72 -12.06
CA ALA A 265 5.88 -10.60 -12.40
C ALA A 265 5.97 -10.41 -13.91
N LEU A 266 5.75 -9.19 -14.40
CA LEU A 266 5.96 -8.79 -15.80
C LEU A 266 6.96 -7.65 -15.91
#